data_efadcebc9ffff0f5dcb319ad697ff4a4
#
_entry.id   efadcebc9ffff0f5dcb319ad697ff4a4
#
_cell.length_a   1.000
_cell.length_b   1.000
_cell.length_c   1.000
_cell.angle_alpha   90.00
_cell.angle_beta   90.00
_cell.angle_gamma   90.00
#
_symmetry.space_group_name_H-M   'P 1'
#
loop_
_entity.id
_entity.type
_entity.pdbx_description
1 polymer ?
#
loop_
_entity_poly.entity_id
_entity_poly.type
_entity_poly.pdbx_seq_one_letter_code
_entity_poly.pdbx_strand_id
1 'polypeptide(L)'
;MKRILLDTNVYTTFKRGDPRAVALMQEADFIGINSVVVGELLAGFICGTKNRKNREQLDLFLDSPRVSMLTVDDDTAEFYASIWKKLRDKGRPIPTNDIWVAASAMQHGLALITLDAHFEAIDGLLLEGIERGAS
;
A
#
# COMPACT_ATOMS: atom_id res chain seq x y z
N MET A 1 -6.77 7.72 16.23
CA MET A 1 -7.36 6.85 15.19
C MET A 1 -6.30 6.43 14.21
N LYS A 2 -6.16 5.14 13.96
CA LYS A 2 -5.11 4.64 13.07
C LYS A 2 -5.67 4.40 11.66
N ARG A 3 -5.16 5.14 10.70
CA ARG A 3 -5.61 5.11 9.30
C ARG A 3 -4.40 4.79 8.41
N ILE A 4 -4.45 3.67 7.72
CA ILE A 4 -3.30 3.13 6.98
C ILE A 4 -3.64 2.82 5.53
N LEU A 5 -2.60 2.81 4.69
CA LEU A 5 -2.65 2.30 3.32
C LEU A 5 -1.65 1.16 3.19
N LEU A 6 -2.05 0.06 2.58
CA LEU A 6 -1.20 -1.11 2.45
C LEU A 6 -0.44 -1.12 1.14
N ASP A 7 0.88 -1.37 1.20
CA ASP A 7 1.65 -1.75 0.04
C ASP A 7 1.45 -3.24 -0.26
N THR A 8 1.78 -3.66 -1.47
CA THR A 8 1.53 -5.03 -1.95
C THR A 8 2.16 -6.10 -1.05
N ASN A 9 3.43 -5.93 -0.67
CA ASN A 9 4.15 -6.90 0.15
C ASN A 9 3.58 -7.01 1.57
N VAL A 10 2.96 -5.96 2.08
CA VAL A 10 2.34 -5.99 3.41
C VAL A 10 1.09 -6.86 3.40
N TYR A 11 0.28 -6.76 2.34
CA TYR A 11 -0.89 -7.63 2.20
C TYR A 11 -0.46 -9.10 2.16
N THR A 12 0.55 -9.45 1.37
CA THR A 12 1.02 -10.84 1.27
C THR A 12 1.60 -11.34 2.59
N THR A 13 2.34 -10.49 3.30
CA THR A 13 2.89 -10.83 4.63
C THR A 13 1.77 -11.07 5.64
N PHE A 14 0.74 -10.24 5.61
CA PHE A 14 -0.45 -10.41 6.44
C PHE A 14 -1.14 -11.74 6.14
N LYS A 15 -1.33 -12.09 4.87
CA LYS A 15 -2.00 -13.35 4.48
C LYS A 15 -1.19 -14.59 4.85
N ARG A 16 0.13 -14.46 5.03
CA ARG A 16 0.97 -15.53 5.54
C ARG A 16 0.87 -15.70 7.05
N GLY A 17 0.15 -14.80 7.72
CA GLY A 17 -0.03 -14.89 9.17
C GLY A 17 1.10 -14.28 10.00
N ASP A 18 1.93 -13.42 9.43
CA ASP A 18 2.99 -12.73 10.19
C ASP A 18 2.35 -11.97 11.36
N PRO A 19 2.78 -12.26 12.61
CA PRO A 19 2.12 -11.67 13.79
C PRO A 19 2.14 -10.15 13.83
N ARG A 20 3.19 -9.53 13.33
CA ARG A 20 3.30 -8.06 13.33
C ARG A 20 2.36 -7.43 12.32
N ALA A 21 2.24 -8.03 11.14
CA ALA A 21 1.29 -7.58 10.14
C ALA A 21 -0.15 -7.77 10.62
N VAL A 22 -0.45 -8.91 11.23
CA VAL A 22 -1.79 -9.19 11.78
C VAL A 22 -2.14 -8.18 12.87
N ALA A 23 -1.21 -7.91 13.80
CA ALA A 23 -1.44 -6.95 14.89
C ALA A 23 -1.72 -5.55 14.34
N LEU A 24 -0.94 -5.12 13.35
CA LEU A 24 -1.11 -3.82 12.73
C LEU A 24 -2.49 -3.69 12.08
N MET A 25 -2.94 -4.73 11.38
CA MET A 25 -4.26 -4.75 10.75
C MET A 25 -5.38 -4.72 11.76
N GLN A 26 -5.21 -5.40 12.90
CA GLN A 26 -6.21 -5.39 13.97
C GLN A 26 -6.35 -4.04 14.63
N GLU A 27 -5.26 -3.29 14.75
CA GLU A 27 -5.26 -1.97 15.37
C GLU A 27 -5.83 -0.87 14.48
N ALA A 28 -5.84 -1.07 13.18
CA ALA A 28 -6.25 -0.03 12.24
C ALA A 28 -7.75 0.19 12.25
N ASP A 29 -8.16 1.45 12.32
CA ASP A 29 -9.56 1.85 12.20
C ASP A 29 -10.00 1.94 10.76
N PHE A 30 -9.07 2.32 9.87
CA PHE A 30 -9.31 2.42 8.43
C PHE A 30 -8.11 1.81 7.70
N ILE A 31 -8.41 0.92 6.76
CA ILE A 31 -7.40 0.26 5.93
C ILE A 31 -7.70 0.57 4.47
N GLY A 32 -6.86 1.39 3.85
CA GLY A 32 -6.94 1.63 2.41
C GLY A 32 -6.09 0.64 1.64
N ILE A 33 -6.52 0.29 0.46
CA ILE A 33 -5.72 -0.43 -0.51
C ILE A 33 -5.96 0.21 -1.88
N ASN A 34 -4.88 0.61 -2.54
CA ASN A 34 -4.97 1.32 -3.81
C ASN A 34 -5.23 0.34 -4.96
N SER A 35 -5.96 0.78 -5.98
CA SER A 35 -6.25 -0.07 -7.15
C SER A 35 -4.98 -0.54 -7.87
N VAL A 36 -3.88 0.22 -7.79
CA VAL A 36 -2.59 -0.21 -8.34
C VAL A 36 -2.08 -1.44 -7.59
N VAL A 37 -2.16 -1.44 -6.26
CA VAL A 37 -1.79 -2.59 -5.42
C VAL A 37 -2.68 -3.79 -5.73
N VAL A 38 -3.98 -3.56 -5.86
CA VAL A 38 -4.92 -4.63 -6.23
C VAL A 38 -4.52 -5.25 -7.56
N GLY A 39 -4.17 -4.40 -8.55
CA GLY A 39 -3.70 -4.89 -9.86
C GLY A 39 -2.45 -5.75 -9.75
N GLU A 40 -1.48 -5.34 -8.92
CA GLU A 40 -0.27 -6.12 -8.68
C GLU A 40 -0.57 -7.47 -8.03
N LEU A 41 -1.49 -7.48 -7.05
CA LEU A 41 -1.92 -8.72 -6.40
C LEU A 41 -2.58 -9.68 -7.39
N LEU A 42 -3.52 -9.16 -8.19
CA LEU A 42 -4.22 -9.97 -9.19
C LEU A 42 -3.25 -10.54 -10.23
N ALA A 43 -2.30 -9.74 -10.69
CA ALA A 43 -1.26 -10.21 -11.61
C ALA A 43 -0.43 -11.34 -11.01
N GLY A 44 -0.04 -11.19 -9.74
CA GLY A 44 0.69 -12.23 -9.03
C GLY A 44 -0.13 -13.52 -8.89
N PHE A 45 -1.44 -13.40 -8.61
CA PHE A 45 -2.31 -14.57 -8.48
C PHE A 45 -2.43 -15.34 -9.80
N ILE A 46 -2.60 -14.60 -10.90
CA ILE A 46 -2.73 -15.21 -12.24
C ILE A 46 -1.45 -15.96 -12.62
N CYS A 47 -0.29 -15.44 -12.23
CA CYS A 47 1.00 -16.09 -12.51
C CYS A 47 1.29 -17.29 -11.61
N GLY A 48 0.55 -17.45 -10.53
CA GLY A 48 0.71 -18.55 -9.58
C GLY A 48 -0.23 -19.70 -9.84
N THR A 49 -0.27 -20.64 -8.88
CA THR A 49 -1.07 -21.86 -8.99
C THR A 49 -2.37 -21.84 -8.17
N LYS A 50 -2.58 -20.79 -7.37
CA LYS A 50 -3.72 -20.69 -6.45
C LYS A 50 -4.57 -19.45 -6.72
N ASN A 51 -4.70 -19.08 -7.98
CA ASN A 51 -5.38 -17.86 -8.39
C ASN A 51 -6.79 -17.77 -7.79
N ARG A 52 -7.59 -18.80 -7.96
CA ARG A 52 -8.98 -18.79 -7.51
C ARG A 52 -9.10 -18.56 -6.00
N LYS A 53 -8.33 -19.35 -5.23
CA LYS A 53 -8.33 -19.22 -3.77
C LYS A 53 -7.87 -17.85 -3.31
N ASN A 54 -6.77 -17.36 -3.89
CA ASN A 54 -6.21 -16.06 -3.52
C ASN A 54 -7.16 -14.92 -3.90
N ARG A 55 -7.84 -15.05 -5.03
CA ARG A 55 -8.83 -14.07 -5.47
C ARG A 55 -10.04 -14.03 -4.53
N GLU A 56 -10.53 -15.18 -4.10
CA GLU A 56 -11.63 -15.25 -3.15
C GLU A 56 -11.27 -14.62 -1.81
N GLN A 57 -10.04 -14.84 -1.34
CA GLN A 57 -9.57 -14.24 -0.09
C GLN A 57 -9.43 -12.72 -0.21
N LEU A 58 -8.96 -12.24 -1.33
CA LEU A 58 -8.88 -10.78 -1.57
C LEU A 58 -10.26 -10.16 -1.60
N ASP A 59 -11.23 -10.80 -2.27
CA ASP A 59 -12.60 -10.30 -2.32
C ASP A 59 -13.22 -10.20 -0.92
N LEU A 60 -12.97 -11.19 -0.06
CA LEU A 60 -13.44 -11.14 1.34
C LEU A 60 -12.78 -10.00 2.11
N PHE A 61 -11.49 -9.80 1.89
CA PHE A 61 -10.75 -8.70 2.53
C PHE A 61 -11.34 -7.35 2.11
N LEU A 62 -11.60 -7.15 0.81
CA LEU A 62 -12.14 -5.90 0.29
C LEU A 62 -13.58 -5.64 0.77
N ASP A 63 -14.32 -6.68 1.16
CA ASP A 63 -15.68 -6.56 1.67
C ASP A 63 -15.73 -6.16 3.16
N SER A 64 -14.59 -6.18 3.84
CA SER A 64 -14.55 -5.79 5.27
C SER A 64 -14.98 -4.34 5.44
N PRO A 65 -15.80 -4.02 6.47
CA PRO A 65 -16.23 -2.64 6.71
C PRO A 65 -15.10 -1.66 6.99
N ARG A 66 -13.93 -2.15 7.46
CA ARG A 66 -12.76 -1.30 7.73
C ARG A 66 -11.87 -1.09 6.51
N VAL A 67 -12.13 -1.80 5.41
CA VAL A 67 -11.28 -1.79 4.23
C VAL A 67 -11.97 -1.01 3.11
N SER A 68 -11.22 -0.13 2.44
CA SER A 68 -11.69 0.60 1.27
C SER A 68 -10.67 0.53 0.15
N MET A 69 -11.13 0.17 -1.04
CA MET A 69 -10.28 0.26 -2.23
C MET A 69 -10.27 1.70 -2.71
N LEU A 70 -9.08 2.28 -2.84
CA LEU A 70 -8.90 3.67 -3.26
C LEU A 70 -8.48 3.69 -4.72
N THR A 71 -9.27 4.36 -5.53
CA THR A 71 -9.01 4.44 -6.97
C THR A 71 -8.09 5.61 -7.29
N VAL A 72 -7.38 5.51 -8.41
CA VAL A 72 -6.56 6.59 -8.94
C VAL A 72 -7.48 7.55 -9.70
N ASP A 73 -7.51 8.80 -9.29
CA ASP A 73 -8.29 9.84 -9.95
C ASP A 73 -7.41 11.06 -10.31
N ASP A 74 -8.05 12.14 -10.76
CA ASP A 74 -7.31 13.35 -11.16
C ASP A 74 -6.61 14.01 -9.98
N ASP A 75 -7.17 13.96 -8.77
CA ASP A 75 -6.47 14.47 -7.59
C ASP A 75 -5.25 13.63 -7.25
N THR A 76 -5.35 12.31 -7.40
CA THR A 76 -4.18 11.43 -7.24
C THR A 76 -3.08 11.81 -8.22
N ALA A 77 -3.45 12.15 -9.45
CA ALA A 77 -2.49 12.54 -10.48
C ALA A 77 -1.71 13.81 -10.09
N GLU A 78 -2.35 14.76 -9.41
CA GLU A 78 -1.67 15.95 -8.92
C GLU A 78 -0.60 15.60 -7.89
N PHE A 79 -0.91 14.72 -6.94
CA PHE A 79 0.06 14.24 -5.97
C PHE A 79 1.19 13.47 -6.64
N TYR A 80 0.86 12.62 -7.62
CA TYR A 80 1.85 11.87 -8.39
C TYR A 80 2.88 12.80 -9.03
N ALA A 81 2.40 13.82 -9.74
CA ALA A 81 3.28 14.74 -10.46
C ALA A 81 4.22 15.49 -9.51
N SER A 82 3.71 15.91 -8.35
CA SER A 82 4.50 16.59 -7.33
C SER A 82 5.60 15.69 -6.77
N ILE A 83 5.25 14.45 -6.44
CA ILE A 83 6.21 13.45 -5.92
C ILE A 83 7.27 13.15 -6.98
N TRP A 84 6.84 12.91 -8.22
CA TRP A 84 7.73 12.58 -9.32
C TRP A 84 8.79 13.67 -9.52
N LYS A 85 8.36 14.94 -9.50
CA LYS A 85 9.28 16.06 -9.67
C LYS A 85 10.32 16.13 -8.54
N LYS A 86 9.88 15.98 -7.30
CA LYS A 86 10.78 16.03 -6.15
C LYS A 86 11.81 14.91 -6.18
N LEU A 87 11.40 13.71 -6.56
CA LEU A 87 12.31 12.56 -6.70
C LEU A 87 13.32 12.79 -7.80
N ARG A 88 12.87 13.33 -8.95
CA ARG A 88 13.75 13.68 -10.05
C ARG A 88 14.79 14.72 -9.61
N ASP A 89 14.35 15.77 -8.92
CA ASP A 89 15.24 16.84 -8.48
C ASP A 89 16.28 16.34 -7.48
N LYS A 90 15.95 15.34 -6.68
CA LYS A 90 16.87 14.69 -5.76
C LYS A 90 17.80 13.68 -6.45
N GLY A 91 17.53 13.33 -7.70
CA GLY A 91 18.24 12.25 -8.37
C GLY A 91 17.96 10.87 -7.77
N ARG A 92 16.77 10.67 -7.19
CA ARG A 92 16.37 9.44 -6.50
C ARG A 92 15.09 8.84 -7.10
N PRO A 93 15.13 8.36 -8.36
CA PRO A 93 13.93 7.77 -8.96
C PRO A 93 13.52 6.48 -8.26
N ILE A 94 12.22 6.23 -8.20
CA ILE A 94 11.64 4.98 -7.74
C ILE A 94 10.65 4.48 -8.79
N PRO A 95 10.23 3.20 -8.74
CA PRO A 95 9.25 2.69 -9.71
C PRO A 95 7.96 3.51 -9.69
N THR A 96 7.38 3.73 -10.88
CA THR A 96 6.20 4.58 -11.01
C THR A 96 4.97 4.03 -10.30
N ASN A 97 4.80 2.72 -10.24
CA ASN A 97 3.71 2.11 -9.48
C ASN A 97 3.78 2.50 -8.00
N ASP A 98 4.98 2.58 -7.43
CA ASP A 98 5.17 3.00 -6.04
C ASP A 98 4.85 4.48 -5.85
N ILE A 99 5.13 5.31 -6.86
CA ILE A 99 4.75 6.73 -6.80
C ILE A 99 3.23 6.86 -6.75
N TRP A 100 2.48 6.06 -7.52
CA TRP A 100 1.02 6.07 -7.46
C TRP A 100 0.50 5.67 -6.08
N VAL A 101 1.12 4.68 -5.46
CA VAL A 101 0.75 4.23 -4.11
C VAL A 101 1.01 5.34 -3.10
N ALA A 102 2.18 5.96 -3.15
CA ALA A 102 2.53 7.09 -2.27
C ALA A 102 1.59 8.28 -2.48
N ALA A 103 1.26 8.58 -3.73
CA ALA A 103 0.32 9.65 -4.07
C ALA A 103 -1.05 9.41 -3.42
N SER A 104 -1.54 8.19 -3.45
CA SER A 104 -2.79 7.81 -2.82
C SER A 104 -2.75 8.00 -1.30
N ALA A 105 -1.65 7.60 -0.67
CA ALA A 105 -1.47 7.78 0.78
C ALA A 105 -1.51 9.27 1.15
N MET A 106 -0.81 10.11 0.43
CA MET A 106 -0.78 11.54 0.69
C MET A 106 -2.13 12.20 0.41
N GLN A 107 -2.79 11.81 -0.67
CA GLN A 107 -4.11 12.32 -1.04
C GLN A 107 -5.13 12.10 0.08
N HIS A 108 -5.11 10.95 0.71
CA HIS A 108 -6.10 10.55 1.71
C HIS A 108 -5.64 10.71 3.16
N GLY A 109 -4.42 11.23 3.36
CA GLY A 109 -3.89 11.44 4.71
C GLY A 109 -3.65 10.14 5.48
N LEU A 110 -3.19 9.10 4.79
CA LEU A 110 -2.97 7.78 5.36
C LEU A 110 -1.48 7.51 5.57
N ALA A 111 -1.16 6.74 6.62
CA ALA A 111 0.19 6.23 6.80
C ALA A 111 0.40 5.03 5.88
N LEU A 112 1.42 5.08 5.04
CA LEU A 112 1.76 3.95 4.17
C LEU A 112 2.50 2.89 4.97
N ILE A 113 1.99 1.67 4.94
CA ILE A 113 2.64 0.52 5.55
C ILE A 113 3.35 -0.23 4.44
N THR A 114 4.65 -0.38 4.57
CA THR A 114 5.48 -1.01 3.54
C THR A 114 6.69 -1.72 4.16
N LEU A 115 7.22 -2.68 3.44
CA LEU A 115 8.51 -3.32 3.75
C LEU A 115 9.65 -2.71 2.93
N ASP A 116 9.34 -1.76 2.06
CA ASP A 116 10.28 -1.25 1.08
C ASP A 116 10.85 0.10 1.52
N ALA A 117 12.17 0.15 1.67
CA ALA A 117 12.86 1.34 2.17
C ALA A 117 12.91 2.49 1.16
N HIS A 118 12.68 2.24 -0.12
CA HIS A 118 12.81 3.33 -1.11
C HIS A 118 11.73 4.41 -0.98
N PHE A 119 10.62 4.13 -0.32
CA PHE A 119 9.62 5.15 -0.01
C PHE A 119 10.13 6.25 0.92
N GLU A 120 11.23 6.01 1.64
CA GLU A 120 11.83 7.01 2.51
C GLU A 120 12.34 8.23 1.76
N ALA A 121 12.55 8.11 0.45
CA ALA A 121 12.96 9.23 -0.39
C ALA A 121 11.83 10.26 -0.62
N ILE A 122 10.60 9.92 -0.29
CA ILE A 122 9.43 10.78 -0.55
C ILE A 122 9.17 11.68 0.64
N ASP A 123 9.39 12.98 0.46
CA ASP A 123 9.13 13.98 1.51
C ASP A 123 7.64 14.12 1.76
N GLY A 124 7.28 14.24 3.04
CA GLY A 124 5.89 14.47 3.43
C GLY A 124 5.02 13.23 3.50
N LEU A 125 5.56 12.07 3.11
CA LEU A 125 4.83 10.81 3.21
C LEU A 125 4.88 10.29 4.64
N LEU A 126 3.71 9.97 5.22
CA LEU A 126 3.64 9.28 6.50
C LEU A 126 3.96 7.80 6.25
N LEU A 127 5.01 7.31 6.88
CA LEU A 127 5.55 6.00 6.57
C LEU A 127 5.69 5.17 7.84
N GLU A 128 5.22 3.92 7.82
CA GLU A 128 5.36 3.00 8.93
C GLU A 128 5.81 1.64 8.41
N GLY A 129 6.90 1.12 8.94
CA GLY A 129 7.43 -0.18 8.55
C GLY A 129 7.09 -1.25 9.57
N ILE A 130 6.83 -2.45 9.12
CA ILE A 130 6.47 -3.57 10.00
C ILE A 130 7.67 -4.03 10.84
N GLU A 131 8.84 -4.17 10.23
CA GLU A 131 10.02 -4.68 10.95
C GLU A 131 10.50 -3.74 12.02
N ARG A 132 10.25 -2.45 11.86
CA ARG A 132 10.73 -1.45 12.80
C ARG A 132 10.08 -1.56 14.17
N GLY A 133 8.91 -2.15 14.22
CA GLY A 133 8.23 -2.40 15.48
C GLY A 133 8.83 -3.55 16.28
N ALA A 134 9.74 -4.31 15.69
CA ALA A 134 10.33 -5.49 16.32
C ALA A 134 11.59 -5.18 17.14
N SER A 135 12.15 -4.02 17.00
CA SER A 135 13.39 -3.66 17.70
C SER A 135 13.17 -3.19 19.12
#